data_c39dfd98662a30b614d72734012d938e
#
_entry.id   c39dfd98662a30b614d72734012d938e
#
_cell.length_a   1.000
_cell.length_b   1.000
_cell.length_c   1.000
_cell.angle_alpha   90.00
_cell.angle_beta   90.00
_cell.angle_gamma   90.00
#
_symmetry.space_group_name_H-M   'P 1'
#
loop_
_entity.id
_entity.type
_entity.pdbx_description
1 polymer ?
#
loop_
_entity_poly.entity_id
_entity_poly.type
_entity_poly.pdbx_seq_one_letter_code
_entity_poly.pdbx_strand_id
1 'polypeptide(L)'
;IESYIKAKIDGTPIPDSPINPIIQGAVLKFLMWEKQNDIKFVASEKKVYSLKHNVAGICDFLYLNKDGKTCLGDIKTSKGIYKTFYLQLAAYKYMIQEEDPKMQIEDMTIVRVGKDDAELEVKNINDYASNAKAFLACVILHNIMKPIKKY
;
A
#
# COMPACT_ATOMS: atom_id res chain seq x y z
N ILE A 1 8.13 10.48 -0.47
CA ILE A 1 8.36 9.02 -0.61
C ILE A 1 7.80 8.53 -1.95
N GLU A 2 6.56 8.84 -2.28
CA GLU A 2 5.94 8.40 -3.55
C GLU A 2 6.75 8.84 -4.77
N SER A 3 7.14 10.11 -4.84
CA SER A 3 7.98 10.63 -5.94
C SER A 3 9.33 9.92 -6.04
N TYR A 4 9.92 9.56 -4.92
CA TYR A 4 11.16 8.79 -4.85
C TYR A 4 10.96 7.38 -5.44
N ILE A 5 9.91 6.69 -5.03
CA ILE A 5 9.61 5.35 -5.54
C ILE A 5 9.42 5.39 -7.06
N LYS A 6 8.64 6.36 -7.54
CA LYS A 6 8.39 6.54 -8.96
C LYS A 6 9.70 6.80 -9.74
N ALA A 7 10.53 7.70 -9.24
CA ALA A 7 11.82 7.99 -9.86
C ALA A 7 12.73 6.75 -9.93
N LYS A 8 12.73 5.93 -8.89
CA LYS A 8 13.50 4.67 -8.86
C LYS A 8 13.01 3.69 -9.92
N ILE A 9 11.70 3.57 -10.09
CA ILE A 9 11.10 2.68 -11.09
C ILE A 9 11.39 3.17 -12.50
N ASP A 10 11.21 4.48 -12.75
CA ASP A 10 11.34 5.09 -14.07
C ASP A 10 12.80 5.33 -14.50
N GLY A 11 13.75 5.20 -13.57
CA GLY A 11 15.16 5.55 -13.82
C GLY A 11 15.40 7.04 -14.03
N THR A 12 14.48 7.88 -13.53
CA THR A 12 14.61 9.35 -13.61
C THR A 12 15.40 9.90 -12.42
N PRO A 13 15.86 11.17 -12.47
CA PRO A 13 16.58 11.76 -11.36
C PRO A 13 15.78 11.73 -10.07
N ILE A 14 16.46 11.39 -8.97
CA ILE A 14 15.84 11.36 -7.64
C ILE A 14 15.47 12.78 -7.23
N PRO A 15 14.25 13.01 -6.72
CA PRO A 15 13.82 14.33 -6.25
C PRO A 15 14.72 14.86 -5.14
N ASP A 16 14.83 16.19 -5.06
CA ASP A 16 15.57 16.85 -3.99
C ASP A 16 15.01 16.50 -2.62
N SER A 17 15.88 16.51 -1.62
CA SER A 17 15.48 16.29 -0.23
C SER A 17 14.48 17.36 0.23
N PRO A 18 13.39 16.99 0.94
CA PRO A 18 12.46 17.97 1.47
C PRO A 18 13.16 18.99 2.39
N ILE A 19 12.70 20.22 2.37
CA ILE A 19 13.25 21.30 3.22
C ILE A 19 12.87 21.07 4.69
N ASN A 20 11.67 20.53 4.94
CA ASN A 20 11.17 20.28 6.30
C ASN A 20 11.97 19.18 7.01
N PRO A 21 12.66 19.48 8.15
CA PRO A 21 13.48 18.50 8.86
C PRO A 21 12.70 17.26 9.35
N ILE A 22 11.43 17.41 9.68
CA ILE A 22 10.58 16.28 10.10
C ILE A 22 10.38 15.30 8.94
N ILE A 23 10.08 15.81 7.76
CA ILE A 23 9.90 15.01 6.56
C ILE A 23 11.24 14.39 6.14
N GLN A 24 12.35 15.14 6.24
CA GLN A 24 13.68 14.61 5.97
C GLN A 24 14.01 13.40 6.84
N GLY A 25 13.70 13.46 8.13
CA GLY A 25 13.92 12.37 9.06
C GLY A 25 13.15 11.11 8.67
N ALA A 26 11.89 11.24 8.29
CA ALA A 26 11.06 10.13 7.84
C ALA A 26 11.58 9.54 6.51
N VAL A 27 11.99 10.40 5.57
CA VAL A 27 12.56 9.97 4.28
C VAL A 27 13.86 9.18 4.50
N LEU A 28 14.76 9.67 5.36
CA LEU A 28 15.99 8.95 5.68
C LEU A 28 15.73 7.55 6.24
N LYS A 29 14.75 7.42 7.15
CA LYS A 29 14.36 6.12 7.69
C LYS A 29 13.79 5.20 6.61
N PHE A 30 13.04 5.75 5.66
CA PHE A 30 12.52 5.00 4.53
C PHE A 30 13.66 4.48 3.63
N LEU A 31 14.64 5.31 3.34
CA LEU A 31 15.82 4.90 2.56
C LEU A 31 16.64 3.83 3.28
N MET A 32 16.75 3.92 4.60
CA MET A 32 17.39 2.89 5.42
C MET A 32 16.62 1.56 5.35
N TRP A 33 15.29 1.61 5.43
CA TRP A 33 14.45 0.42 5.30
C TRP A 33 14.64 -0.24 3.93
N GLU A 34 14.60 0.53 2.84
CA GLU A 34 14.86 0.04 1.48
C GLU A 34 16.19 -0.70 1.40
N LYS A 35 17.26 -0.07 1.89
CA LYS A 35 18.61 -0.62 1.82
C LYS A 35 18.79 -1.86 2.70
N GLN A 36 18.31 -1.80 3.94
CA GLN A 36 18.47 -2.90 4.91
C GLN A 36 17.71 -4.17 4.51
N ASN A 37 16.64 -4.03 3.73
CA ASN A 37 15.78 -5.13 3.31
C ASN A 37 15.92 -5.49 1.82
N ASP A 38 16.89 -4.93 1.13
CA ASP A 38 17.13 -5.15 -0.30
C ASP A 38 15.85 -5.00 -1.14
N ILE A 39 15.13 -3.93 -0.90
CA ILE A 39 13.84 -3.66 -1.56
C ILE A 39 14.08 -3.19 -2.99
N LYS A 40 13.33 -3.77 -3.93
CA LYS A 40 13.30 -3.32 -5.32
C LYS A 40 11.87 -2.92 -5.68
N PHE A 41 11.65 -1.63 -5.93
CA PHE A 41 10.34 -1.14 -6.35
C PHE A 41 10.04 -1.56 -7.79
N VAL A 42 8.82 -2.07 -8.04
CA VAL A 42 8.43 -2.55 -9.38
C VAL A 42 7.20 -1.86 -9.95
N ALA A 43 6.36 -1.26 -9.11
CA ALA A 43 5.23 -0.46 -9.56
C ALA A 43 4.89 0.63 -8.54
N SER A 44 4.40 1.77 -9.01
CA SER A 44 3.84 2.83 -8.17
C SER A 44 2.47 3.24 -8.70
N GLU A 45 1.59 3.67 -7.80
CA GLU A 45 0.23 4.10 -8.14
C GLU A 45 -0.49 3.07 -9.03
N LYS A 46 -0.40 1.81 -8.64
CA LYS A 46 -1.01 0.72 -9.40
C LYS A 46 -2.52 0.72 -9.23
N LYS A 47 -3.23 0.90 -10.33
CA LYS A 47 -4.68 0.74 -10.36
C LYS A 47 -5.05 -0.72 -10.14
N VAL A 48 -5.98 -0.95 -9.23
CA VAL A 48 -6.50 -2.28 -8.90
C VAL A 48 -8.02 -2.26 -8.95
N TYR A 49 -8.62 -3.37 -9.34
CA TYR A 49 -10.07 -3.45 -9.45
C TYR A 49 -10.57 -4.88 -9.30
N SER A 50 -11.84 -5.01 -8.93
CA SER A 50 -12.59 -6.26 -8.97
C SER A 50 -13.83 -6.05 -9.81
N LEU A 51 -13.90 -6.70 -10.95
CA LEU A 51 -15.11 -6.71 -11.79
C LEU A 51 -16.24 -7.45 -11.08
N LYS A 52 -15.91 -8.54 -10.40
CA LYS A 52 -16.88 -9.34 -9.65
C LYS A 52 -17.60 -8.55 -8.56
N HIS A 53 -16.88 -7.70 -7.85
CA HIS A 53 -17.42 -6.93 -6.71
C HIS A 53 -17.67 -5.46 -7.03
N ASN A 54 -17.33 -5.01 -8.25
CA ASN A 54 -17.49 -3.64 -8.70
C ASN A 54 -16.83 -2.62 -7.76
N VAL A 55 -15.56 -2.86 -7.42
CA VAL A 55 -14.74 -1.98 -6.60
C VAL A 55 -13.41 -1.74 -7.28
N ALA A 56 -12.83 -0.58 -7.01
CA ALA A 56 -11.53 -0.19 -7.54
C ALA A 56 -10.75 0.63 -6.52
N GLY A 57 -9.45 0.71 -6.72
CA GLY A 57 -8.57 1.51 -5.88
C GLY A 57 -7.22 1.74 -6.55
N ILE A 58 -6.33 2.39 -5.82
CA ILE A 58 -4.96 2.61 -6.24
C ILE A 58 -4.04 2.15 -5.11
N CYS A 59 -3.21 1.15 -5.41
CA CYS A 59 -2.18 0.67 -4.50
C CYS A 59 -0.95 1.57 -4.64
N ASP A 60 -0.39 2.05 -3.54
CA ASP A 60 0.70 3.02 -3.58
C ASP A 60 1.94 2.45 -4.27
N PHE A 61 2.37 1.25 -3.91
CA PHE A 61 3.49 0.62 -4.60
C PHE A 61 3.53 -0.90 -4.45
N LEU A 62 4.19 -1.54 -5.40
CA LEU A 62 4.60 -2.93 -5.32
C LEU A 62 6.12 -2.99 -5.28
N TYR A 63 6.66 -3.97 -4.58
CA TYR A 63 8.09 -4.17 -4.49
C TYR A 63 8.44 -5.65 -4.42
N LEU A 64 9.68 -5.97 -4.77
CA LEU A 64 10.26 -7.29 -4.52
C LEU A 64 11.04 -7.22 -3.21
N ASN A 65 10.86 -8.21 -2.34
CA ASN A 65 11.68 -8.37 -1.15
C ASN A 65 13.02 -9.03 -1.50
N LYS A 66 13.89 -9.23 -0.51
CA LYS A 66 15.22 -9.84 -0.69
C LYS A 66 15.16 -11.23 -1.33
N ASP A 67 14.04 -11.96 -1.17
CA ASP A 67 13.83 -13.29 -1.73
C ASP A 67 13.22 -13.23 -3.14
N GLY A 68 13.07 -12.04 -3.71
CA GLY A 68 12.50 -11.82 -5.04
C GLY A 68 10.99 -11.99 -5.09
N LYS A 69 10.31 -12.02 -3.95
CA LYS A 69 8.86 -12.19 -3.89
C LYS A 69 8.15 -10.84 -3.94
N THR A 70 7.04 -10.80 -4.68
CA THR A 70 6.23 -9.58 -4.83
C THR A 70 5.47 -9.28 -3.55
N CYS A 71 5.58 -8.04 -3.11
CA CYS A 71 4.91 -7.52 -1.93
C CYS A 71 4.21 -6.22 -2.30
N LEU A 72 3.17 -5.86 -1.53
CA LEU A 72 2.53 -4.56 -1.69
C LEU A 72 2.79 -3.67 -0.49
N GLY A 73 2.87 -2.37 -0.76
CA GLY A 73 3.07 -1.36 0.26
C GLY A 73 2.08 -0.22 0.13
N ASP A 74 1.72 0.35 1.26
CA ASP A 74 0.82 1.48 1.36
C ASP A 74 1.40 2.51 2.32
N ILE A 75 1.41 3.77 1.89
CA ILE A 75 1.98 4.88 2.64
C ILE A 75 0.87 5.61 3.37
N LYS A 76 1.01 5.76 4.68
CA LYS A 76 0.05 6.46 5.52
C LYS A 76 0.73 7.58 6.30
N THR A 77 0.21 8.78 6.20
CA THR A 77 0.57 9.89 7.07
C THR A 77 -0.46 9.97 8.19
N SER A 78 -0.11 9.47 9.37
CA SER A 78 -1.05 9.34 10.48
C SER A 78 -0.33 9.23 11.81
N LYS A 79 -1.09 9.41 12.91
CA LYS A 79 -0.56 9.28 14.27
C LYS A 79 -0.34 7.83 14.70
N GLY A 80 -0.97 6.87 14.03
CA GLY A 80 -0.86 5.46 14.35
C GLY A 80 -1.25 4.56 13.19
N ILE A 81 -1.11 3.27 13.39
CA ILE A 81 -1.54 2.24 12.44
C ILE A 81 -2.89 1.70 12.91
N TYR A 82 -3.90 1.83 12.05
CA TYR A 82 -5.28 1.47 12.35
C TYR A 82 -5.71 0.22 11.58
N LYS A 83 -6.63 -0.55 12.16
CA LYS A 83 -7.13 -1.79 11.54
C LYS A 83 -7.81 -1.58 10.19
N THR A 84 -8.37 -0.39 9.94
CA THR A 84 -8.92 -0.04 8.63
C THR A 84 -7.86 -0.06 7.52
N PHE A 85 -6.60 0.21 7.86
CA PHE A 85 -5.49 0.09 6.90
C PHE A 85 -5.27 -1.36 6.48
N TYR A 86 -5.46 -2.31 7.40
CA TYR A 86 -5.35 -3.74 7.12
C TYR A 86 -6.40 -4.20 6.11
N LEU A 87 -7.64 -3.72 6.26
CA LEU A 87 -8.72 -4.01 5.31
C LEU A 87 -8.39 -3.49 3.92
N GLN A 88 -7.82 -2.29 3.83
CA GLN A 88 -7.45 -1.68 2.57
C GLN A 88 -6.35 -2.46 1.85
N LEU A 89 -5.30 -2.89 2.59
CA LEU A 89 -4.23 -3.68 2.00
C LEU A 89 -4.73 -5.05 1.55
N ALA A 90 -5.56 -5.69 2.36
CA ALA A 90 -6.18 -6.98 1.99
C ALA A 90 -7.06 -6.83 0.75
N ALA A 91 -7.79 -5.73 0.63
CA ALA A 91 -8.56 -5.42 -0.56
C ALA A 91 -7.68 -5.31 -1.81
N TYR A 92 -6.55 -4.62 -1.72
CA TYR A 92 -5.60 -4.49 -2.82
C TYR A 92 -5.01 -5.84 -3.22
N LYS A 93 -4.55 -6.63 -2.27
CA LYS A 93 -4.05 -7.98 -2.53
C LYS A 93 -5.13 -8.84 -3.21
N TYR A 94 -6.35 -8.81 -2.71
CA TYR A 94 -7.47 -9.54 -3.28
C TYR A 94 -7.71 -9.15 -4.74
N MET A 95 -7.79 -7.85 -5.02
CA MET A 95 -8.04 -7.36 -6.38
C MET A 95 -6.89 -7.68 -7.34
N ILE A 96 -5.64 -7.58 -6.89
CA ILE A 96 -4.47 -7.93 -7.71
C ILE A 96 -4.50 -9.42 -8.06
N GLN A 97 -4.76 -10.28 -7.09
CA GLN A 97 -4.76 -11.73 -7.29
C GLN A 97 -6.00 -12.23 -8.07
N GLU A 98 -7.11 -11.50 -8.01
CA GLU A 98 -8.28 -11.79 -8.84
C GLU A 98 -8.00 -11.47 -10.32
N GLU A 99 -7.38 -10.32 -10.59
CA GLU A 99 -7.01 -9.90 -11.95
C GLU A 99 -5.94 -10.80 -12.55
N ASP A 100 -4.93 -11.16 -11.77
CA ASP A 100 -3.84 -12.04 -12.18
C ASP A 100 -3.62 -13.16 -11.15
N PRO A 101 -4.29 -14.31 -11.33
CA PRO A 101 -4.16 -15.43 -10.39
C PRO A 101 -2.74 -16.00 -10.26
N LYS A 102 -1.85 -15.71 -11.21
CA LYS A 102 -0.45 -16.12 -11.14
C LYS A 102 0.39 -15.23 -10.22
N MET A 103 -0.08 -14.00 -9.99
CA MET A 103 0.62 -13.07 -9.10
C MET A 103 0.29 -13.41 -7.65
N GLN A 104 1.32 -13.81 -6.90
CA GLN A 104 1.21 -14.04 -5.46
C GLN A 104 1.81 -12.86 -4.73
N ILE A 105 1.04 -12.26 -3.84
CA ILE A 105 1.50 -11.19 -2.96
C ILE A 105 1.94 -11.80 -1.63
N GLU A 106 3.23 -11.71 -1.31
CA GLU A 106 3.81 -12.29 -0.09
C GLU A 106 3.49 -11.44 1.13
N ASP A 107 3.96 -10.22 1.16
CA ASP A 107 3.75 -9.30 2.29
C ASP A 107 2.83 -8.14 1.92
N MET A 108 2.04 -7.72 2.90
CA MET A 108 1.29 -6.47 2.87
C MET A 108 1.93 -5.54 3.89
N THR A 109 2.48 -4.43 3.44
CA THR A 109 3.32 -3.56 4.26
C THR A 109 2.73 -2.17 4.38
N ILE A 110 2.54 -1.70 5.60
CA ILE A 110 2.18 -0.31 5.89
C ILE A 110 3.45 0.46 6.19
N VAL A 111 3.66 1.56 5.46
CA VAL A 111 4.71 2.53 5.74
C VAL A 111 4.03 3.76 6.32
N ARG A 112 4.05 3.88 7.66
CA ARG A 112 3.46 5.03 8.34
C ARG A 112 4.50 6.12 8.53
N VAL A 113 4.21 7.29 7.98
CA VAL A 113 4.97 8.51 8.22
C VAL A 113 4.29 9.26 9.36
N GLY A 114 5.03 9.59 10.40
CA GLY A 114 4.51 10.33 11.54
C GLY A 114 4.00 11.70 11.10
N LYS A 115 2.82 12.08 11.63
CA LYS A 115 2.16 13.33 11.23
C LYS A 115 2.86 14.56 11.79
N ASP A 116 3.36 14.47 13.03
CA ASP A 116 3.92 15.59 13.78
C ASP A 116 5.37 15.35 14.26
N ASP A 117 5.97 14.23 13.85
CA ASP A 117 7.31 13.83 14.24
C ASP A 117 8.08 13.23 13.05
N ALA A 118 9.39 13.00 13.25
CA ALA A 118 10.24 12.41 12.21
C ALA A 118 10.18 10.88 12.20
N GLU A 119 9.14 10.28 12.76
CA GLU A 119 9.02 8.83 12.86
C GLU A 119 8.55 8.21 11.55
N LEU A 120 9.11 7.04 11.27
CA LEU A 120 8.64 6.15 10.23
C LEU A 120 8.48 4.76 10.85
N GLU A 121 7.32 4.18 10.69
CA GLU A 121 7.03 2.83 11.14
C GLU A 121 6.66 1.97 9.94
N VAL A 122 7.36 0.84 9.79
CA VAL A 122 7.06 -0.13 8.73
C VAL A 122 6.51 -1.38 9.39
N LYS A 123 5.30 -1.76 9.02
CA LYS A 123 4.62 -2.93 9.59
C LYS A 123 4.11 -3.86 8.52
N ASN A 124 4.52 -5.13 8.59
CA ASN A 124 3.96 -6.19 7.75
C ASN A 124 2.69 -6.75 8.40
N ILE A 125 1.66 -6.94 7.59
CA ILE A 125 0.38 -7.49 8.02
C ILE A 125 0.34 -8.96 7.61
N ASN A 126 0.18 -9.85 8.57
CA ASN A 126 0.22 -11.30 8.34
C ASN A 126 -1.17 -11.92 8.13
N ASP A 127 -2.23 -11.28 8.64
CA ASP A 127 -3.58 -11.83 8.57
C ASP A 127 -4.32 -11.34 7.33
N TYR A 128 -4.02 -11.98 6.21
CA TYR A 128 -4.75 -11.70 4.97
C TYR A 128 -6.18 -12.27 4.99
N ALA A 129 -6.35 -13.51 5.42
CA ALA A 129 -7.63 -14.22 5.29
C ALA A 129 -8.78 -13.51 6.01
N SER A 130 -8.61 -13.15 7.28
CA SER A 130 -9.64 -12.45 8.05
C SER A 130 -9.93 -11.06 7.50
N ASN A 131 -8.87 -10.32 7.08
CA ASN A 131 -9.04 -8.98 6.54
C ASN A 131 -9.69 -8.99 5.16
N ALA A 132 -9.42 -9.99 4.32
CA ALA A 132 -10.09 -10.17 3.04
C ALA A 132 -11.59 -10.46 3.23
N LYS A 133 -11.95 -11.33 4.19
CA LYS A 133 -13.35 -11.58 4.54
C LYS A 133 -14.05 -10.31 5.02
N ALA A 134 -13.40 -9.53 5.87
CA ALA A 134 -13.95 -8.27 6.36
C ALA A 134 -14.14 -7.26 5.21
N PHE A 135 -13.20 -7.18 4.28
CA PHE A 135 -13.35 -6.35 3.08
C PHE A 135 -14.58 -6.76 2.27
N LEU A 136 -14.75 -8.06 1.99
CA LEU A 136 -15.90 -8.56 1.23
C LEU A 136 -17.22 -8.30 1.97
N ALA A 137 -17.23 -8.41 3.30
CA ALA A 137 -18.40 -8.06 4.11
C ALA A 137 -18.74 -6.57 3.98
N CYS A 138 -17.74 -5.69 3.95
CA CYS A 138 -17.93 -4.25 3.71
C CYS A 138 -18.51 -3.99 2.32
N VAL A 139 -18.09 -4.71 1.30
CA VAL A 139 -18.65 -4.61 -0.06
C VAL A 139 -20.12 -4.99 -0.07
N ILE A 140 -20.48 -6.09 0.57
CA ILE A 140 -21.87 -6.53 0.69
C ILE A 140 -22.72 -5.48 1.40
N LEU A 141 -22.24 -4.99 2.55
CA LEU A 141 -22.93 -3.95 3.32
C LEU A 141 -23.10 -2.66 2.49
N HIS A 142 -22.05 -2.22 1.81
CA HIS A 142 -22.10 -1.03 0.95
C HIS A 142 -23.17 -1.18 -0.14
N ASN A 143 -23.22 -2.33 -0.81
CA ASN A 143 -24.17 -2.60 -1.88
C ASN A 143 -25.62 -2.61 -1.39
N ILE A 144 -25.85 -3.15 -0.19
CA ILE A 144 -27.18 -3.14 0.44
C ILE A 144 -27.61 -1.73 0.84
N MET A 145 -26.66 -0.92 1.32
CA MET A 145 -26.94 0.43 1.83
C MET A 145 -26.97 1.51 0.76
N LYS A 146 -26.76 1.17 -0.52
CA LYS A 146 -26.85 2.13 -1.61
C LYS A 146 -28.24 2.77 -1.65
N PRO A 147 -28.33 4.11 -1.87
CA PRO A 147 -29.61 4.76 -2.05
C PRO A 147 -30.39 4.15 -3.22
N ILE A 148 -31.71 3.99 -3.03
CA ILE A 148 -32.60 3.57 -4.12
C ILE A 148 -32.63 4.68 -5.17
N LYS A 149 -32.28 4.34 -6.41
CA LYS A 149 -32.40 5.29 -7.53
C LYS A 149 -33.88 5.56 -7.77
N LYS A 150 -34.27 6.84 -7.71
CA LYS A 150 -35.60 7.28 -8.16
C LYS A 150 -35.51 7.58 -9.66
N TYR A 151 -36.36 6.96 -10.43
CA TYR A 151 -36.50 7.20 -11.85
C TYR A 151 -37.55 8.27 -12.10
#